data_3ce499fc8eef74319c0229f1f5e4402b
#
_entry.id   3ce499fc8eef74319c0229f1f5e4402b
#
_cell.length_a   1.000
_cell.length_b   1.000
_cell.length_c   1.000
_cell.angle_alpha   90.00
_cell.angle_beta   90.00
_cell.angle_gamma   90.00
#
_symmetry.space_group_name_H-M   'P 1'
#
loop_
_entity.id
_entity.type
_entity.pdbx_description
1 polymer ?
#
loop_
_entity_poly.entity_id
_entity_poly.type
_entity_poly.pdbx_seq_one_letter_code
_entity_poly.pdbx_strand_id
1 'polypeptide(L)'
;MKTVFTVALVAVAVVTVAAVFGARGSGDDAEARSAEAPWTFAAAMSQRRSYMAASQLDGEIFAAGGMVGETGRFLSVFQRFDPKSNSWTTLRPLPDPTRAAAGAALDGEVFVFGGQTSAGVTRRVLAYDVASGEWKDRAALPEPLFNEAAVALDGKIYVLGGFSGGSEKRSVYVYDPAADSWTESTPMPIPNHTFGAVAFRGDIWTFGGRRGEETLRSVWIFDPATAKWRPGPAMPKPMELNGTAVSGNEIHTVWEHTYQIYDAGTGEWSQGPQPLIPRHGLKAFAIGDTLYTVGGCTTDLHDSQVVEARTIAFR
;
A
#
# COMPACT_ATOMS: atom_id res chain seq x y z
N MET A 1 59.17 -10.71 -12.48
CA MET A 1 58.24 -11.56 -11.71
C MET A 1 56.82 -11.13 -12.04
N LYS A 2 56.12 -11.93 -12.84
CA LYS A 2 54.70 -11.68 -13.24
C LYS A 2 53.80 -12.53 -12.33
N THR A 3 53.00 -11.88 -11.54
CA THR A 3 52.01 -12.53 -10.67
C THR A 3 50.70 -12.73 -11.45
N VAL A 4 50.35 -13.97 -11.67
CA VAL A 4 49.10 -14.37 -12.33
C VAL A 4 48.04 -14.52 -11.25
N PHE A 5 46.96 -13.76 -11.34
CA PHE A 5 45.76 -13.96 -10.51
C PHE A 5 44.84 -14.97 -11.17
N THR A 6 44.67 -16.09 -10.51
CA THR A 6 43.71 -17.12 -10.92
C THR A 6 42.34 -16.76 -10.33
N VAL A 7 41.37 -16.53 -11.21
CA VAL A 7 39.98 -16.35 -10.81
C VAL A 7 39.33 -17.73 -10.71
N ALA A 8 38.92 -18.10 -9.51
CA ALA A 8 38.17 -19.34 -9.30
C ALA A 8 36.67 -19.12 -9.61
N LEU A 9 36.19 -19.83 -10.62
CA LEU A 9 34.79 -19.93 -10.99
C LEU A 9 34.10 -20.89 -10.00
N VAL A 10 33.19 -20.41 -9.18
CA VAL A 10 32.32 -21.25 -8.35
C VAL A 10 31.10 -21.63 -9.17
N ALA A 11 31.05 -22.88 -9.61
CA ALA A 11 29.88 -23.45 -10.24
C ALA A 11 28.84 -23.80 -9.17
N VAL A 12 27.69 -23.17 -9.22
CA VAL A 12 26.51 -23.55 -8.41
C VAL A 12 25.81 -24.70 -9.12
N ALA A 13 25.90 -25.89 -8.55
CA ALA A 13 25.15 -27.06 -9.01
C ALA A 13 23.68 -26.94 -8.59
N VAL A 14 22.80 -26.82 -9.56
CA VAL A 14 21.35 -26.97 -9.37
C VAL A 14 21.02 -28.46 -9.28
N VAL A 15 20.70 -28.93 -8.09
CA VAL A 15 20.20 -30.28 -7.90
C VAL A 15 18.70 -30.29 -8.17
N THR A 16 18.30 -30.83 -9.32
CA THR A 16 16.90 -31.11 -9.64
C THR A 16 16.51 -32.44 -9.01
N VAL A 17 15.74 -32.42 -7.93
CA VAL A 17 15.08 -33.62 -7.40
C VAL A 17 13.73 -33.77 -8.11
N ALA A 18 13.65 -34.69 -9.05
CA ALA A 18 12.38 -35.12 -9.63
C ALA A 18 11.73 -36.14 -8.68
N ALA A 19 10.69 -35.73 -7.97
CA ALA A 19 9.81 -36.62 -7.25
C ALA A 19 8.62 -37.00 -8.16
N VAL A 20 8.58 -38.27 -8.55
CA VAL A 20 7.42 -38.87 -9.20
C VAL A 20 6.37 -39.15 -8.13
N PHE A 21 5.24 -38.43 -8.17
CA PHE A 21 4.04 -38.80 -7.41
C PHE A 21 2.86 -39.02 -8.34
N GLY A 22 2.27 -40.21 -8.19
CA GLY A 22 1.08 -40.65 -8.89
C GLY A 22 -0.16 -39.84 -8.49
N ALA A 23 -1.02 -39.63 -9.46
CA ALA A 23 -2.28 -38.93 -9.33
C ALA A 23 -3.28 -39.65 -8.43
N ARG A 24 -3.83 -38.88 -7.46
CA ARG A 24 -5.23 -38.88 -6.98
C ARG A 24 -5.33 -37.95 -5.80
N GLY A 25 -6.01 -36.80 -5.96
CA GLY A 25 -6.30 -35.88 -4.87
C GLY A 25 -7.26 -34.81 -5.34
N SER A 26 -8.47 -34.92 -4.86
CA SER A 26 -9.58 -33.97 -4.92
C SER A 26 -9.27 -32.66 -4.20
N GLY A 27 -9.86 -31.57 -4.60
CA GLY A 27 -10.12 -30.27 -3.95
C GLY A 27 -9.23 -29.71 -2.84
N ASP A 28 -8.74 -30.53 -1.94
CA ASP A 28 -7.98 -30.14 -0.75
C ASP A 28 -6.53 -29.67 -1.04
N ASP A 29 -5.96 -30.07 -2.19
CA ASP A 29 -4.57 -29.75 -2.53
C ASP A 29 -4.36 -28.30 -3.02
N ALA A 30 -5.41 -27.63 -3.47
CA ALA A 30 -5.32 -26.23 -3.89
C ALA A 30 -5.31 -25.27 -2.69
N GLU A 31 -6.04 -25.63 -1.64
CA GLU A 31 -6.14 -24.86 -0.39
C GLU A 31 -4.82 -24.85 0.41
N ALA A 32 -4.14 -26.00 0.47
CA ALA A 32 -2.85 -26.14 1.13
C ALA A 32 -1.73 -25.37 0.40
N ARG A 33 -1.78 -25.30 -0.94
CA ARG A 33 -0.73 -24.64 -1.75
C ARG A 33 -0.70 -23.13 -1.62
N SER A 34 -1.83 -22.47 -1.36
CA SER A 34 -1.85 -21.01 -1.24
C SER A 34 -1.30 -20.49 0.11
N ALA A 35 -1.47 -21.27 1.18
CA ALA A 35 -0.90 -20.92 2.49
C ALA A 35 0.64 -21.03 2.51
N GLU A 36 1.22 -21.85 1.65
CA GLU A 36 2.65 -22.15 1.58
C GLU A 36 3.41 -21.41 0.46
N ALA A 37 2.72 -20.69 -0.45
CA ALA A 37 3.41 -19.98 -1.53
C ALA A 37 4.40 -18.95 -0.93
N PRO A 38 5.70 -19.05 -1.26
CA PRO A 38 6.69 -18.13 -0.72
C PRO A 38 6.54 -16.75 -1.36
N TRP A 39 7.03 -15.72 -0.66
CA TRP A 39 7.28 -14.44 -1.28
C TRP A 39 8.43 -14.55 -2.27
N THR A 40 8.34 -13.81 -3.35
CA THR A 40 9.37 -13.70 -4.39
C THR A 40 9.65 -12.23 -4.67
N PHE A 41 10.79 -11.92 -5.29
CA PHE A 41 11.07 -10.56 -5.72
C PHE A 41 10.49 -10.31 -7.11
N ALA A 42 9.79 -9.18 -7.27
CA ALA A 42 9.47 -8.59 -8.55
C ALA A 42 10.50 -7.50 -8.91
N ALA A 43 10.36 -6.90 -10.09
CA ALA A 43 11.26 -5.83 -10.52
C ALA A 43 11.28 -4.68 -9.52
N ALA A 44 12.47 -4.30 -9.09
CA ALA A 44 12.66 -3.23 -8.12
C ALA A 44 12.38 -1.85 -8.72
N MET A 45 11.88 -0.91 -7.90
CA MET A 45 11.78 0.50 -8.29
C MET A 45 13.15 1.07 -8.67
N SER A 46 13.21 2.08 -9.52
CA SER A 46 14.47 2.74 -9.90
C SER A 46 15.12 3.48 -8.73
N GLN A 47 14.37 3.81 -7.70
CA GLN A 47 14.84 4.52 -6.52
C GLN A 47 14.21 3.95 -5.25
N ARG A 48 15.04 3.63 -4.24
CA ARG A 48 14.61 3.26 -2.90
C ARG A 48 13.86 4.41 -2.24
N ARG A 49 12.73 4.10 -1.56
CA ARG A 49 11.89 5.10 -0.90
C ARG A 49 10.85 4.50 0.02
N SER A 50 10.50 5.26 1.01
CA SER A 50 9.37 5.04 1.92
C SER A 50 8.38 6.21 1.88
N TYR A 51 7.26 6.09 2.58
CA TYR A 51 6.24 7.14 2.72
C TYR A 51 5.77 7.74 1.38
N MET A 52 5.70 6.94 0.34
CA MET A 52 5.18 7.34 -0.96
C MET A 52 3.65 7.27 -0.99
N ALA A 53 3.01 8.12 -1.78
CA ALA A 53 1.66 7.91 -2.24
C ALA A 53 1.67 6.77 -3.26
N ALA A 54 0.71 5.85 -3.16
CA ALA A 54 0.58 4.83 -4.19
C ALA A 54 -0.88 4.39 -4.34
N SER A 55 -1.23 3.94 -5.54
CA SER A 55 -2.55 3.45 -5.90
C SER A 55 -2.45 2.41 -7.01
N GLN A 56 -3.57 1.70 -7.23
CA GLN A 56 -3.72 0.76 -8.32
C GLN A 56 -4.77 1.28 -9.30
N LEU A 57 -4.48 1.19 -10.59
CA LEU A 57 -5.41 1.51 -11.67
C LEU A 57 -5.19 0.52 -12.82
N ASP A 58 -6.26 -0.08 -13.32
CA ASP A 58 -6.25 -0.99 -14.49
C ASP A 58 -5.22 -2.14 -14.39
N GLY A 59 -4.97 -2.63 -13.17
CA GLY A 59 -4.02 -3.72 -12.91
C GLY A 59 -2.55 -3.28 -12.91
N GLU A 60 -2.26 -1.99 -12.88
CA GLU A 60 -0.94 -1.40 -12.73
C GLU A 60 -0.81 -0.67 -11.38
N ILE A 61 0.41 -0.58 -10.84
CA ILE A 61 0.68 0.13 -9.59
C ILE A 61 1.39 1.45 -9.90
N PHE A 62 0.86 2.53 -9.35
CA PHE A 62 1.44 3.86 -9.45
C PHE A 62 2.02 4.28 -8.10
N ALA A 63 3.27 4.76 -8.11
CA ALA A 63 3.98 5.16 -6.90
C ALA A 63 4.61 6.56 -7.07
N ALA A 64 4.17 7.53 -6.27
CA ALA A 64 4.50 8.94 -6.38
C ALA A 64 5.20 9.47 -5.13
N GLY A 65 6.27 10.24 -5.30
CA GLY A 65 6.98 10.90 -4.22
C GLY A 65 7.64 9.92 -3.23
N GLY A 66 7.56 10.25 -1.97
CA GLY A 66 8.19 9.55 -0.86
C GLY A 66 9.46 10.26 -0.37
N MET A 67 10.25 9.56 0.42
CA MET A 67 11.52 10.09 0.93
C MET A 67 12.62 9.03 0.93
N VAL A 68 13.86 9.48 0.96
CA VAL A 68 15.04 8.68 1.31
C VAL A 68 15.35 8.96 2.78
N GLY A 69 15.05 7.99 3.66
CA GLY A 69 15.10 8.13 5.12
C GLY A 69 16.50 8.51 5.63
N GLU A 70 17.54 7.85 5.12
CA GLU A 70 18.94 8.11 5.49
C GLU A 70 19.36 9.59 5.30
N THR A 71 18.82 10.25 4.29
CA THR A 71 19.15 11.65 3.97
C THR A 71 18.04 12.63 4.33
N GLY A 72 16.85 12.15 4.68
CA GLY A 72 15.66 12.98 4.86
C GLY A 72 15.16 13.66 3.58
N ARG A 73 15.70 13.28 2.40
CA ARG A 73 15.39 13.92 1.13
C ARG A 73 14.01 13.50 0.62
N PHE A 74 13.13 14.47 0.39
CA PHE A 74 11.84 14.24 -0.26
C PHE A 74 12.01 14.06 -1.77
N LEU A 75 11.12 13.29 -2.37
CA LEU A 75 11.19 12.89 -3.75
C LEU A 75 9.98 13.39 -4.55
N SER A 76 10.22 13.67 -5.83
CA SER A 76 9.17 13.95 -6.81
C SER A 76 8.97 12.80 -7.81
N VAL A 77 9.79 11.75 -7.73
CA VAL A 77 9.76 10.64 -8.69
C VAL A 77 8.38 9.99 -8.72
N PHE A 78 7.88 9.75 -9.92
CA PHE A 78 6.62 9.06 -10.18
C PHE A 78 6.85 7.91 -11.15
N GLN A 79 6.36 6.73 -10.80
CA GLN A 79 6.60 5.51 -11.55
C GLN A 79 5.35 4.65 -11.60
N ARG A 80 5.23 3.89 -12.68
CA ARG A 80 4.21 2.90 -12.93
C ARG A 80 4.85 1.51 -13.04
N PHE A 81 4.33 0.54 -12.32
CA PHE A 81 4.67 -0.88 -12.41
C PHE A 81 3.63 -1.62 -13.22
N ASP A 82 4.07 -2.34 -14.23
CA ASP A 82 3.25 -3.28 -14.98
C ASP A 82 3.62 -4.71 -14.55
N PRO A 83 2.70 -5.41 -13.85
CA PRO A 83 2.91 -6.79 -13.44
C PRO A 83 3.12 -7.77 -14.58
N LYS A 84 2.51 -7.52 -15.75
CA LYS A 84 2.59 -8.43 -16.92
C LYS A 84 3.99 -8.47 -17.51
N SER A 85 4.62 -7.31 -17.61
CA SER A 85 6.01 -7.19 -18.09
C SER A 85 7.03 -7.25 -16.95
N ASN A 86 6.57 -7.26 -15.68
CA ASN A 86 7.39 -7.16 -14.47
C ASN A 86 8.40 -6.02 -14.59
N SER A 87 7.94 -4.81 -14.91
CA SER A 87 8.81 -3.67 -15.17
C SER A 87 8.24 -2.35 -14.68
N TRP A 88 9.13 -1.40 -14.36
CA TRP A 88 8.80 -0.04 -13.97
C TRP A 88 9.04 0.94 -15.10
N THR A 89 8.07 1.83 -15.34
CA THR A 89 8.18 2.98 -16.23
C THR A 89 8.22 4.25 -15.39
N THR A 90 9.21 5.13 -15.63
CA THR A 90 9.24 6.46 -15.01
C THR A 90 8.32 7.38 -15.80
N LEU A 91 7.43 8.05 -15.07
CA LEU A 91 6.44 8.98 -15.59
C LEU A 91 6.84 10.43 -15.24
N ARG A 92 6.03 11.40 -15.68
CA ARG A 92 6.20 12.81 -15.35
C ARG A 92 6.21 13.00 -13.82
N PRO A 93 7.29 13.54 -13.22
CA PRO A 93 7.41 13.65 -11.78
C PRO A 93 6.35 14.58 -11.18
N LEU A 94 6.11 14.45 -9.87
CA LEU A 94 5.35 15.43 -9.11
C LEU A 94 5.95 16.83 -9.28
N PRO A 95 5.13 17.88 -9.34
CA PRO A 95 5.63 19.27 -9.40
C PRO A 95 6.52 19.64 -8.21
N ASP A 96 6.22 19.13 -7.02
CA ASP A 96 7.00 19.33 -5.81
C ASP A 96 7.37 17.99 -5.15
N PRO A 97 8.60 17.86 -4.62
CA PRO A 97 8.98 16.72 -3.82
C PRO A 97 8.06 16.59 -2.60
N THR A 98 7.38 15.44 -2.45
CA THR A 98 6.34 15.24 -1.43
C THR A 98 6.50 13.88 -0.79
N ARG A 99 6.37 13.81 0.55
CA ARG A 99 6.32 12.57 1.31
C ARG A 99 5.03 12.44 2.10
N ALA A 100 4.73 11.23 2.54
CA ALA A 100 3.62 10.92 3.45
C ALA A 100 2.25 11.46 2.99
N ALA A 101 2.07 11.58 1.68
CA ALA A 101 0.80 11.87 1.03
C ALA A 101 -0.01 10.59 0.86
N ALA A 102 -1.34 10.70 0.82
CA ALA A 102 -2.20 9.60 0.43
C ALA A 102 -2.32 9.49 -1.10
N GLY A 103 -2.52 8.26 -1.58
CA GLY A 103 -2.75 7.98 -3.00
C GLY A 103 -4.07 7.24 -3.20
N ALA A 104 -4.81 7.60 -4.24
CA ALA A 104 -5.96 6.86 -4.73
C ALA A 104 -6.01 6.94 -6.26
N ALA A 105 -6.79 6.08 -6.90
CA ALA A 105 -7.02 6.16 -8.34
C ALA A 105 -8.51 5.98 -8.64
N LEU A 106 -9.00 6.73 -9.61
CA LEU A 106 -10.40 6.71 -10.01
C LEU A 106 -10.52 7.28 -11.43
N ASP A 107 -11.34 6.64 -12.29
CA ASP A 107 -11.73 7.13 -13.60
C ASP A 107 -10.55 7.54 -14.50
N GLY A 108 -9.49 6.74 -14.54
CA GLY A 108 -8.30 7.00 -15.37
C GLY A 108 -7.33 8.04 -14.80
N GLU A 109 -7.57 8.55 -13.61
CA GLU A 109 -6.68 9.49 -12.92
C GLU A 109 -6.06 8.87 -11.66
N VAL A 110 -4.80 9.23 -11.40
CA VAL A 110 -4.08 8.91 -10.16
C VAL A 110 -3.99 10.17 -9.31
N PHE A 111 -4.54 10.12 -8.11
CA PHE A 111 -4.60 11.25 -7.18
C PHE A 111 -3.52 11.15 -6.11
N VAL A 112 -2.97 12.30 -5.74
CA VAL A 112 -2.08 12.50 -4.60
C VAL A 112 -2.66 13.59 -3.72
N PHE A 113 -2.96 13.26 -2.46
CA PHE A 113 -3.60 14.15 -1.50
C PHE A 113 -2.60 14.56 -0.43
N GLY A 114 -2.53 15.84 -0.08
CA GLY A 114 -1.78 16.34 1.04
C GLY A 114 -0.30 15.97 1.03
N GLY A 115 0.17 15.48 2.18
CA GLY A 115 1.56 15.14 2.41
C GLY A 115 2.38 16.32 2.93
N GLN A 116 3.70 16.12 2.97
CA GLN A 116 4.67 17.10 3.43
C GLN A 116 5.67 17.43 2.32
N THR A 117 5.88 18.72 2.08
CA THR A 117 6.89 19.29 1.19
C THR A 117 7.94 20.05 2.00
N SER A 118 8.94 20.61 1.34
CA SER A 118 9.92 21.50 2.00
C SER A 118 9.29 22.75 2.61
N ALA A 119 8.11 23.17 2.14
CA ALA A 119 7.36 24.29 2.69
C ALA A 119 6.47 23.91 3.90
N GLY A 120 6.37 22.62 4.23
CA GLY A 120 5.54 22.09 5.31
C GLY A 120 4.44 21.16 4.84
N VAL A 121 3.48 20.90 5.74
CA VAL A 121 2.30 20.08 5.42
C VAL A 121 1.38 20.84 4.48
N THR A 122 0.90 20.18 3.44
CA THR A 122 0.15 20.83 2.36
C THR A 122 -1.31 20.39 2.29
N ARG A 123 -2.14 21.24 1.69
CA ARG A 123 -3.54 20.94 1.30
C ARG A 123 -3.65 20.56 -0.17
N ARG A 124 -2.52 20.55 -0.90
CA ARG A 124 -2.53 20.36 -2.35
C ARG A 124 -3.09 19.01 -2.71
N VAL A 125 -3.88 18.97 -3.77
CA VAL A 125 -4.39 17.76 -4.40
C VAL A 125 -3.95 17.79 -5.85
N LEU A 126 -3.31 16.74 -6.28
CA LEU A 126 -2.84 16.55 -7.66
C LEU A 126 -3.54 15.36 -8.27
N ALA A 127 -3.96 15.48 -9.52
CA ALA A 127 -4.45 14.38 -10.32
C ALA A 127 -3.57 14.22 -11.56
N TYR A 128 -3.09 13.01 -11.79
CA TYR A 128 -2.37 12.60 -13.00
C TYR A 128 -3.34 11.90 -13.93
N ASP A 129 -3.60 12.50 -15.06
CA ASP A 129 -4.38 11.90 -16.13
C ASP A 129 -3.50 10.91 -16.89
N VAL A 130 -3.81 9.62 -16.79
CA VAL A 130 -2.97 8.54 -17.37
C VAL A 130 -2.95 8.59 -18.88
N ALA A 131 -4.02 9.07 -19.53
CA ALA A 131 -4.11 9.14 -20.98
C ALA A 131 -3.27 10.28 -21.56
N SER A 132 -3.28 11.45 -20.92
CA SER A 132 -2.50 12.62 -21.38
C SER A 132 -1.08 12.67 -20.84
N GLY A 133 -0.81 12.01 -19.71
CA GLY A 133 0.47 12.05 -19.02
C GLY A 133 0.73 13.36 -18.26
N GLU A 134 -0.32 14.10 -17.90
CA GLU A 134 -0.21 15.43 -17.30
C GLU A 134 -0.75 15.48 -15.88
N TRP A 135 -0.07 16.25 -15.01
CA TRP A 135 -0.58 16.60 -13.68
C TRP A 135 -1.48 17.82 -13.74
N LYS A 136 -2.58 17.78 -12.99
CA LYS A 136 -3.51 18.91 -12.80
C LYS A 136 -3.72 19.14 -11.30
N ASP A 137 -3.77 20.41 -10.89
CA ASP A 137 -4.25 20.77 -9.57
C ASP A 137 -5.76 20.55 -9.49
N ARG A 138 -6.23 20.05 -8.36
CA ARG A 138 -7.63 19.85 -8.01
C ARG A 138 -7.99 20.68 -6.78
N ALA A 139 -9.27 20.76 -6.44
CA ALA A 139 -9.73 21.43 -5.23
C ALA A 139 -8.94 20.98 -4.00
N ALA A 140 -8.32 21.92 -3.31
CA ALA A 140 -7.46 21.65 -2.18
C ALA A 140 -8.23 21.01 -1.01
N LEU A 141 -7.58 20.13 -0.25
CA LEU A 141 -8.11 19.57 0.99
C LEU A 141 -8.64 20.67 1.93
N PRO A 142 -9.69 20.41 2.71
CA PRO A 142 -10.21 21.37 3.69
C PRO A 142 -9.18 21.78 4.75
N GLU A 143 -8.27 20.88 5.11
CA GLU A 143 -7.13 21.15 6.01
C GLU A 143 -5.84 20.51 5.47
N PRO A 144 -4.64 20.99 5.85
CA PRO A 144 -3.40 20.33 5.50
C PRO A 144 -3.28 19.01 6.26
N LEU A 145 -2.94 17.90 5.56
CA LEU A 145 -2.82 16.58 6.15
C LEU A 145 -1.55 15.86 5.66
N PHE A 146 -1.00 14.97 6.48
CA PHE A 146 -0.02 13.97 6.08
C PHE A 146 -0.24 12.66 6.87
N ASN A 147 0.24 11.53 6.36
CA ASN A 147 -0.02 10.19 6.90
C ASN A 147 -1.53 9.84 7.03
N GLU A 148 -2.35 10.46 6.22
CA GLU A 148 -3.75 10.14 6.02
C GLU A 148 -3.90 8.91 5.10
N ALA A 149 -5.10 8.33 5.06
CA ALA A 149 -5.46 7.31 4.08
C ALA A 149 -6.43 7.89 3.04
N ALA A 150 -6.35 7.38 1.80
CA ALA A 150 -7.31 7.68 0.74
C ALA A 150 -7.86 6.41 0.12
N VAL A 151 -9.18 6.34 -0.08
CA VAL A 151 -9.89 5.18 -0.62
C VAL A 151 -10.91 5.65 -1.65
N ALA A 152 -10.81 5.11 -2.86
CA ALA A 152 -11.83 5.30 -3.89
C ALA A 152 -12.97 4.30 -3.68
N LEU A 153 -14.21 4.79 -3.69
CA LEU A 153 -15.41 3.98 -3.55
C LEU A 153 -16.60 4.72 -4.17
N ASP A 154 -17.36 4.03 -5.03
CA ASP A 154 -18.61 4.52 -5.63
C ASP A 154 -18.47 5.90 -6.31
N GLY A 155 -17.41 6.06 -7.13
CA GLY A 155 -17.15 7.30 -7.90
C GLY A 155 -16.68 8.48 -7.05
N LYS A 156 -16.33 8.27 -5.79
CA LYS A 156 -15.81 9.29 -4.87
C LYS A 156 -14.50 8.82 -4.23
N ILE A 157 -13.73 9.77 -3.68
CA ILE A 157 -12.52 9.46 -2.91
C ILE A 157 -12.69 9.96 -1.49
N TYR A 158 -12.50 9.07 -0.53
CA TYR A 158 -12.57 9.33 0.90
C TYR A 158 -11.17 9.52 1.46
N VAL A 159 -10.89 10.69 2.05
CA VAL A 159 -9.62 10.97 2.75
C VAL A 159 -9.91 10.98 4.25
N LEU A 160 -9.17 10.13 4.99
CA LEU A 160 -9.48 9.80 6.37
C LEU A 160 -8.27 10.04 7.28
N GLY A 161 -8.53 10.63 8.45
CA GLY A 161 -7.56 10.79 9.52
C GLY A 161 -6.32 11.58 9.12
N GLY A 162 -5.14 11.09 9.51
CA GLY A 162 -3.87 11.74 9.27
C GLY A 162 -3.40 12.59 10.43
N PHE A 163 -2.42 13.46 10.17
CA PHE A 163 -1.81 14.33 11.17
C PHE A 163 -1.69 15.76 10.64
N SER A 164 -2.00 16.76 11.48
CA SER A 164 -1.92 18.18 11.16
C SER A 164 -1.88 19.03 12.42
N GLY A 165 -1.14 20.14 12.38
CA GLY A 165 -1.11 21.09 13.49
C GLY A 165 -0.65 20.49 14.82
N GLY A 166 0.20 19.46 14.80
CA GLY A 166 0.70 18.78 15.99
C GLY A 166 -0.25 17.75 16.62
N SER A 167 -1.32 17.34 15.92
CA SER A 167 -2.29 16.36 16.43
C SER A 167 -2.80 15.41 15.36
N GLU A 168 -3.16 14.20 15.78
CA GLU A 168 -3.88 13.25 14.95
C GLU A 168 -5.29 13.74 14.65
N LYS A 169 -5.78 13.40 13.48
CA LYS A 169 -7.09 13.80 12.99
C LYS A 169 -8.10 12.67 13.01
N ARG A 170 -9.37 13.07 13.06
CA ARG A 170 -10.53 12.18 12.90
C ARG A 170 -11.32 12.51 11.63
N SER A 171 -10.86 13.52 10.88
CA SER A 171 -11.57 14.05 9.72
C SER A 171 -11.85 12.95 8.70
N VAL A 172 -12.99 13.01 8.07
CA VAL A 172 -13.38 12.24 6.90
C VAL A 172 -13.89 13.21 5.85
N TYR A 173 -13.10 13.41 4.82
CA TYR A 173 -13.42 14.26 3.69
C TYR A 173 -13.75 13.41 2.48
N VAL A 174 -14.82 13.76 1.79
CA VAL A 174 -15.29 13.08 0.59
C VAL A 174 -15.09 14.00 -0.61
N TYR A 175 -14.23 13.59 -1.51
CA TYR A 175 -13.97 14.28 -2.76
C TYR A 175 -14.86 13.74 -3.87
N ASP A 176 -15.50 14.64 -4.57
CA ASP A 176 -16.26 14.38 -5.79
C ASP A 176 -15.44 14.87 -6.99
N PRO A 177 -14.82 13.97 -7.78
CA PRO A 177 -13.99 14.38 -8.92
C PRO A 177 -14.78 15.08 -10.03
N ALA A 178 -16.05 14.71 -10.20
CA ALA A 178 -16.90 15.31 -11.24
C ALA A 178 -17.26 16.77 -10.93
N ALA A 179 -17.44 17.08 -9.63
CA ALA A 179 -17.74 18.43 -9.17
C ALA A 179 -16.49 19.21 -8.75
N ASP A 180 -15.32 18.58 -8.68
CA ASP A 180 -14.06 19.09 -8.13
C ASP A 180 -14.28 19.77 -6.77
N SER A 181 -14.95 19.08 -5.84
CA SER A 181 -15.36 19.66 -4.57
C SER A 181 -15.32 18.65 -3.42
N TRP A 182 -15.27 19.18 -2.20
CA TRP A 182 -15.19 18.43 -0.96
C TRP A 182 -16.46 18.55 -0.14
N THR A 183 -16.86 17.47 0.51
CA THR A 183 -17.83 17.46 1.61
C THR A 183 -17.21 16.79 2.83
N GLU A 184 -17.62 17.22 4.02
CA GLU A 184 -17.24 16.58 5.28
C GLU A 184 -18.23 15.47 5.62
N SER A 185 -17.75 14.35 6.14
CA SER A 185 -18.57 13.24 6.59
C SER A 185 -18.37 12.97 8.08
N THR A 186 -19.06 11.95 8.62
CA THR A 186 -18.97 11.57 10.02
C THR A 186 -17.53 11.24 10.39
N PRO A 187 -16.93 11.92 11.37
CA PRO A 187 -15.54 11.72 11.74
C PRO A 187 -15.29 10.31 12.28
N MET A 188 -14.07 9.84 12.15
CA MET A 188 -13.62 8.57 12.70
C MET A 188 -13.90 8.47 14.20
N PRO A 189 -14.18 7.27 14.74
CA PRO A 189 -14.42 7.07 16.17
C PRO A 189 -13.25 7.51 17.06
N ILE A 190 -12.02 7.34 16.57
CA ILE A 190 -10.78 7.74 17.26
C ILE A 190 -9.89 8.52 16.31
N PRO A 191 -9.06 9.47 16.81
CA PRO A 191 -7.99 10.07 16.01
C PRO A 191 -6.99 8.98 15.59
N ASN A 192 -6.52 9.02 14.35
CA ASN A 192 -5.63 8.00 13.83
C ASN A 192 -4.82 8.51 12.64
N HIS A 193 -3.60 8.02 12.51
CA HIS A 193 -2.76 8.22 11.34
C HIS A 193 -1.95 6.95 11.02
N THR A 194 -1.30 6.88 9.86
CA THR A 194 -0.44 5.74 9.46
C THR A 194 -1.15 4.37 9.43
N PHE A 195 -2.46 4.36 9.27
CA PHE A 195 -3.27 3.15 9.20
C PHE A 195 -3.47 2.67 7.75
N GLY A 196 -3.77 1.39 7.58
CA GLY A 196 -4.23 0.84 6.30
C GLY A 196 -5.72 1.12 6.10
N ALA A 197 -6.13 1.36 4.85
CA ALA A 197 -7.54 1.49 4.52
C ALA A 197 -7.84 0.92 3.13
N VAL A 198 -8.98 0.26 2.98
CA VAL A 198 -9.46 -0.32 1.72
C VAL A 198 -10.97 -0.21 1.60
N ALA A 199 -11.47 -0.16 0.36
CA ALA A 199 -12.86 -0.41 0.05
C ALA A 199 -13.11 -1.92 0.02
N PHE A 200 -14.13 -2.38 0.74
CA PHE A 200 -14.50 -3.78 0.76
C PHE A 200 -16.01 -3.95 0.97
N ARG A 201 -16.69 -4.61 0.03
CA ARG A 201 -18.14 -4.88 0.05
C ARG A 201 -19.01 -3.64 0.26
N GLY A 202 -18.63 -2.51 -0.37
CA GLY A 202 -19.37 -1.25 -0.29
C GLY A 202 -19.08 -0.41 0.96
N ASP A 203 -18.24 -0.88 1.87
CA ASP A 203 -17.77 -0.17 3.05
C ASP A 203 -16.29 0.22 2.94
N ILE A 204 -15.86 1.18 3.76
CA ILE A 204 -14.45 1.50 3.96
C ILE A 204 -13.97 0.87 5.26
N TRP A 205 -12.97 0.02 5.17
CA TRP A 205 -12.35 -0.66 6.30
C TRP A 205 -11.01 -0.04 6.62
N THR A 206 -10.74 0.24 7.90
CA THR A 206 -9.46 0.78 8.38
C THR A 206 -8.80 -0.18 9.35
N PHE A 207 -7.47 -0.29 9.30
CA PHE A 207 -6.70 -1.31 10.01
C PHE A 207 -5.52 -0.70 10.75
N GLY A 208 -5.49 -0.84 12.09
CA GLY A 208 -4.40 -0.40 12.92
C GLY A 208 -4.18 1.09 12.92
N GLY A 209 -2.94 1.50 12.72
CA GLY A 209 -2.49 2.88 12.79
C GLY A 209 -1.90 3.24 14.15
N ARG A 210 -1.80 4.53 14.41
CA ARG A 210 -1.16 5.06 15.61
C ARG A 210 -2.00 6.17 16.24
N ARG A 211 -2.04 6.14 17.59
CA ARG A 211 -2.63 7.20 18.42
C ARG A 211 -1.67 7.50 19.56
N GLY A 212 -1.07 8.68 19.55
CA GLY A 212 0.04 8.99 20.44
C GLY A 212 1.21 8.05 20.23
N GLU A 213 1.60 7.33 21.27
CA GLU A 213 2.65 6.30 21.20
C GLU A 213 2.11 4.87 21.02
N GLU A 214 0.79 4.72 20.99
CA GLU A 214 0.12 3.42 20.88
C GLU A 214 -0.03 3.00 19.43
N THR A 215 0.57 1.85 19.06
CA THR A 215 0.25 1.15 17.81
C THR A 215 -1.02 0.36 17.97
N LEU A 216 -1.98 0.57 17.09
CA LEU A 216 -3.34 0.07 17.23
C LEU A 216 -3.54 -1.30 16.57
N ARG A 217 -4.49 -2.06 17.11
CA ARG A 217 -5.03 -3.29 16.51
C ARG A 217 -6.50 -3.17 16.13
N SER A 218 -7.06 -1.96 16.27
CA SER A 218 -8.46 -1.70 15.98
C SER A 218 -8.74 -1.77 14.49
N VAL A 219 -9.92 -2.29 14.17
CA VAL A 219 -10.53 -2.24 12.85
C VAL A 219 -11.81 -1.43 12.98
N TRP A 220 -11.97 -0.43 12.13
CA TRP A 220 -13.19 0.36 12.04
C TRP A 220 -13.75 0.28 10.63
N ILE A 221 -15.06 0.21 10.53
CA ILE A 221 -15.79 0.05 9.28
C ILE A 221 -16.74 1.22 9.13
N PHE A 222 -16.59 1.96 8.05
CA PHE A 222 -17.45 3.07 7.67
C PHE A 222 -18.41 2.64 6.57
N ASP A 223 -19.68 2.81 6.81
CA ASP A 223 -20.74 2.66 5.82
C ASP A 223 -21.04 4.02 5.17
N PRO A 224 -20.65 4.24 3.91
CA PRO A 224 -20.88 5.51 3.23
C PRO A 224 -22.35 5.85 3.00
N ALA A 225 -23.22 4.85 2.84
CA ALA A 225 -24.63 5.06 2.56
C ALA A 225 -25.37 5.63 3.78
N THR A 226 -24.95 5.27 4.98
CA THR A 226 -25.55 5.75 6.24
C THR A 226 -24.67 6.75 6.97
N ALA A 227 -23.45 6.98 6.51
CA ALA A 227 -22.40 7.77 7.15
C ALA A 227 -22.14 7.33 8.61
N LYS A 228 -22.14 6.03 8.89
CA LYS A 228 -21.95 5.47 10.22
C LYS A 228 -20.71 4.62 10.32
N TRP A 229 -20.06 4.70 11.49
CA TRP A 229 -18.95 3.83 11.87
C TRP A 229 -19.43 2.68 12.76
N ARG A 230 -18.81 1.52 12.57
CA ARG A 230 -18.95 0.36 13.45
C ARG A 230 -17.60 -0.31 13.69
N PRO A 231 -17.39 -0.96 14.86
CA PRO A 231 -16.19 -1.75 15.06
C PRO A 231 -16.19 -2.97 14.15
N GLY A 232 -15.00 -3.28 13.64
CA GLY A 232 -14.72 -4.54 12.94
C GLY A 232 -13.99 -5.53 13.85
N PRO A 233 -13.66 -6.74 13.35
CA PRO A 233 -12.91 -7.75 14.07
C PRO A 233 -11.46 -7.27 14.29
N ALA A 234 -11.09 -7.05 15.56
CA ALA A 234 -9.75 -6.53 15.89
C ALA A 234 -8.64 -7.46 15.38
N MET A 235 -7.58 -6.87 14.85
CA MET A 235 -6.41 -7.62 14.37
C MET A 235 -5.76 -8.41 15.52
N PRO A 236 -5.20 -9.62 15.28
CA PRO A 236 -4.42 -10.36 16.26
C PRO A 236 -3.21 -9.58 16.79
N LYS A 237 -2.49 -8.87 15.92
CA LYS A 237 -1.33 -8.03 16.26
C LYS A 237 -1.55 -6.58 15.86
N PRO A 238 -1.09 -5.60 16.65
CA PRO A 238 -1.12 -4.19 16.26
C PRO A 238 -0.22 -3.95 15.05
N MET A 239 -0.57 -2.98 14.23
CA MET A 239 0.19 -2.56 13.05
C MET A 239 0.03 -1.06 12.81
N GLU A 240 1.09 -0.43 12.31
CA GLU A 240 1.07 0.92 11.78
C GLU A 240 1.87 0.96 10.46
N LEU A 241 1.72 2.02 9.65
CA LEU A 241 2.43 2.13 8.37
C LEU A 241 2.34 0.85 7.52
N ASN A 242 1.20 0.16 7.64
CA ASN A 242 0.97 -1.12 6.99
C ASN A 242 0.49 -0.94 5.55
N GLY A 243 0.81 -1.92 4.69
CA GLY A 243 0.17 -2.12 3.41
C GLY A 243 -1.08 -2.97 3.58
N THR A 244 -2.17 -2.56 2.95
CA THR A 244 -3.44 -3.28 3.01
C THR A 244 -4.01 -3.45 1.61
N ALA A 245 -4.48 -4.66 1.29
CA ALA A 245 -5.05 -5.01 -0.01
C ALA A 245 -6.24 -5.96 0.15
N VAL A 246 -7.12 -5.99 -0.85
CA VAL A 246 -8.28 -6.89 -0.92
C VAL A 246 -8.10 -7.85 -2.06
N SER A 247 -8.36 -9.15 -1.81
CA SER A 247 -8.45 -10.18 -2.84
C SER A 247 -9.63 -11.11 -2.55
N GLY A 248 -10.62 -11.12 -3.42
CA GLY A 248 -11.84 -11.90 -3.21
C GLY A 248 -12.52 -11.57 -1.89
N ASN A 249 -12.61 -12.55 -1.00
CA ASN A 249 -13.18 -12.41 0.34
C ASN A 249 -12.13 -12.09 1.42
N GLU A 250 -10.87 -11.95 1.05
CA GLU A 250 -9.78 -11.75 1.99
C GLU A 250 -9.28 -10.30 2.00
N ILE A 251 -8.92 -9.82 3.19
CA ILE A 251 -8.21 -8.55 3.39
C ILE A 251 -6.84 -8.89 3.97
N HIS A 252 -5.82 -8.48 3.25
CA HIS A 252 -4.42 -8.74 3.55
C HIS A 252 -3.78 -7.50 4.17
N THR A 253 -3.12 -7.64 5.32
CA THR A 253 -2.38 -6.57 5.98
C THR A 253 -0.93 -6.99 6.20
N VAL A 254 0.02 -6.18 5.74
CA VAL A 254 1.46 -6.49 5.79
C VAL A 254 2.21 -5.36 6.49
N TRP A 255 3.03 -5.70 7.48
CA TRP A 255 3.88 -4.76 8.22
C TRP A 255 5.06 -5.49 8.84
N GLU A 256 6.27 -5.09 8.54
CA GLU A 256 7.51 -5.70 9.03
C GLU A 256 7.50 -7.24 8.88
N HIS A 257 7.63 -7.96 9.98
CA HIS A 257 7.61 -9.43 10.03
C HIS A 257 6.19 -10.02 10.11
N THR A 258 5.16 -9.18 9.98
CA THR A 258 3.78 -9.61 10.21
C THR A 258 2.97 -9.51 8.93
N TYR A 259 2.32 -10.62 8.58
CA TYR A 259 1.33 -10.68 7.52
C TYR A 259 0.07 -11.34 8.09
N GLN A 260 -1.01 -10.59 8.17
CA GLN A 260 -2.30 -11.04 8.69
C GLN A 260 -3.36 -11.00 7.60
N ILE A 261 -4.22 -11.99 7.58
CA ILE A 261 -5.27 -12.18 6.58
C ILE A 261 -6.59 -12.29 7.30
N TYR A 262 -7.54 -11.43 6.98
CA TYR A 262 -8.92 -11.54 7.42
C TYR A 262 -9.77 -12.18 6.33
N ASP A 263 -10.37 -13.30 6.61
CA ASP A 263 -11.34 -13.95 5.73
C ASP A 263 -12.77 -13.51 6.12
N ALA A 264 -13.40 -12.75 5.25
CA ALA A 264 -14.76 -12.26 5.49
C ALA A 264 -15.87 -13.31 5.23
N GLY A 265 -15.52 -14.49 4.74
CA GLY A 265 -16.41 -15.63 4.63
C GLY A 265 -16.56 -16.37 5.96
N THR A 266 -15.45 -16.54 6.68
CA THR A 266 -15.41 -17.19 8.01
C THR A 266 -15.50 -16.19 9.16
N GLY A 267 -15.12 -14.93 8.93
CA GLY A 267 -15.01 -13.91 9.98
C GLY A 267 -13.75 -14.04 10.83
N GLU A 268 -12.75 -14.80 10.39
CA GLU A 268 -11.57 -15.14 11.17
C GLU A 268 -10.31 -14.49 10.62
N TRP A 269 -9.31 -14.28 11.51
CA TRP A 269 -7.97 -13.88 11.18
C TRP A 269 -7.03 -15.08 11.12
N SER A 270 -6.17 -15.11 10.12
CA SER A 270 -5.06 -16.05 10.01
C SER A 270 -3.74 -15.30 9.80
N GLN A 271 -2.61 -16.02 9.89
CA GLN A 271 -1.29 -15.48 9.58
C GLN A 271 -0.76 -16.11 8.30
N GLY A 272 -0.31 -15.28 7.38
CA GLY A 272 0.43 -15.72 6.21
C GLY A 272 1.95 -15.81 6.48
N PRO A 273 2.73 -16.36 5.53
CA PRO A 273 4.18 -16.41 5.61
C PRO A 273 4.78 -14.99 5.61
N GLN A 274 5.81 -14.81 6.42
CA GLN A 274 6.47 -13.51 6.56
C GLN A 274 7.06 -13.03 5.24
N PRO A 275 7.02 -11.70 4.95
CA PRO A 275 7.78 -11.11 3.86
C PRO A 275 9.26 -11.43 3.94
N LEU A 276 9.95 -11.49 2.80
CA LEU A 276 11.40 -11.75 2.73
C LEU A 276 12.21 -10.65 3.38
N ILE A 277 11.76 -9.40 3.22
CA ILE A 277 12.39 -8.23 3.81
C ILE A 277 11.37 -7.51 4.68
N PRO A 278 11.60 -7.46 6.01
CA PRO A 278 10.73 -6.72 6.93
C PRO A 278 10.78 -5.23 6.64
N ARG A 279 9.61 -4.62 6.40
CA ARG A 279 9.51 -3.20 6.05
C ARG A 279 8.23 -2.59 6.62
N HIS A 280 8.31 -1.36 7.08
CA HIS A 280 7.16 -0.51 7.37
C HIS A 280 7.04 0.62 6.35
N GLY A 281 5.89 1.30 6.29
CA GLY A 281 5.66 2.35 5.29
C GLY A 281 5.64 1.84 3.85
N LEU A 282 5.48 0.53 3.66
CA LEU A 282 5.22 -0.11 2.39
C LEU A 282 3.77 0.10 1.96
N LYS A 283 3.48 -0.15 0.69
CA LYS A 283 2.11 -0.24 0.17
C LYS A 283 1.86 -1.66 -0.34
N ALA A 284 0.60 -2.11 -0.25
CA ALA A 284 0.20 -3.43 -0.73
C ALA A 284 -0.95 -3.32 -1.73
N PHE A 285 -0.91 -4.19 -2.75
CA PHE A 285 -1.91 -4.25 -3.82
C PHE A 285 -2.13 -5.71 -4.24
N ALA A 286 -3.37 -6.10 -4.42
CA ALA A 286 -3.71 -7.38 -5.00
C ALA A 286 -4.11 -7.18 -6.47
N ILE A 287 -3.39 -7.84 -7.38
CA ILE A 287 -3.63 -7.77 -8.82
C ILE A 287 -3.70 -9.19 -9.36
N GLY A 288 -4.88 -9.56 -9.86
CA GLY A 288 -5.15 -10.96 -10.18
C GLY A 288 -4.97 -11.82 -8.92
N ASP A 289 -4.25 -12.90 -9.04
CA ASP A 289 -3.92 -13.85 -7.98
C ASP A 289 -2.63 -13.50 -7.20
N THR A 290 -2.14 -12.28 -7.33
CA THR A 290 -0.84 -11.90 -6.76
C THR A 290 -0.95 -10.68 -5.84
N LEU A 291 -0.44 -10.82 -4.61
CA LEU A 291 -0.24 -9.73 -3.66
C LEU A 291 1.15 -9.15 -3.85
N TYR A 292 1.22 -7.85 -4.12
CA TYR A 292 2.45 -7.07 -4.24
C TYR A 292 2.63 -6.18 -3.01
N THR A 293 3.87 -6.12 -2.48
CA THR A 293 4.28 -5.11 -1.51
C THR A 293 5.39 -4.24 -2.09
N VAL A 294 5.25 -2.93 -2.00
CA VAL A 294 6.09 -1.97 -2.72
C VAL A 294 6.76 -1.00 -1.77
N GLY A 295 8.07 -0.83 -1.90
CA GLY A 295 8.88 0.13 -1.15
C GLY A 295 8.87 -0.10 0.36
N GLY A 296 8.91 0.97 1.11
CA GLY A 296 8.98 0.96 2.57
C GLY A 296 10.40 1.11 3.10
N CYS A 297 10.54 1.04 4.42
CA CYS A 297 11.78 1.23 5.14
C CYS A 297 12.01 0.04 6.07
N THR A 298 13.24 -0.44 6.18
CA THR A 298 13.63 -1.44 7.17
C THR A 298 13.79 -0.80 8.56
N THR A 299 13.86 -1.63 9.61
CA THR A 299 14.04 -1.16 10.99
C THR A 299 15.30 -0.32 11.20
N ASP A 300 16.32 -0.50 10.36
CA ASP A 300 17.57 0.28 10.38
C ASP A 300 17.48 1.60 9.60
N LEU A 301 16.27 2.05 9.28
CA LEU A 301 15.98 3.28 8.49
C LEU A 301 16.53 3.25 7.06
N HIS A 302 16.83 2.07 6.52
CA HIS A 302 17.20 1.91 5.11
C HIS A 302 15.96 1.77 4.25
N ASP A 303 15.72 2.74 3.38
CA ASP A 303 14.62 2.65 2.42
C ASP A 303 14.83 1.53 1.41
N SER A 304 13.73 0.96 0.98
CA SER A 304 13.71 -0.16 0.05
C SER A 304 13.18 0.27 -1.32
N GLN A 305 13.83 -0.22 -2.36
CA GLN A 305 13.29 -0.23 -3.72
C GLN A 305 12.60 -1.56 -4.06
N VAL A 306 12.56 -2.47 -3.09
CA VAL A 306 12.09 -3.84 -3.29
C VAL A 306 10.59 -3.86 -3.53
N VAL A 307 10.20 -4.72 -4.46
CA VAL A 307 8.84 -5.18 -4.66
C VAL A 307 8.84 -6.67 -4.39
N GLU A 308 8.02 -7.10 -3.46
CA GLU A 308 7.79 -8.52 -3.22
C GLU A 308 6.42 -8.90 -3.75
N ALA A 309 6.35 -10.08 -4.32
CA ALA A 309 5.14 -10.65 -4.87
C ALA A 309 4.87 -12.02 -4.25
N ARG A 310 3.60 -12.32 -4.01
CA ARG A 310 3.15 -13.61 -3.51
C ARG A 310 1.87 -14.01 -4.18
N THR A 311 1.80 -15.25 -4.67
CA THR A 311 0.54 -15.82 -5.15
C THR A 311 -0.42 -16.01 -3.98
N ILE A 312 -1.64 -15.49 -4.13
CA ILE A 312 -2.75 -15.62 -3.21
C ILE A 312 -3.86 -16.37 -3.92
N ALA A 313 -4.44 -17.40 -3.28
CA ALA A 313 -5.56 -18.09 -3.88
C ALA A 313 -6.83 -17.25 -3.79
N PHE A 314 -7.60 -17.22 -4.87
CA PHE A 314 -8.99 -16.78 -4.77
C PHE A 314 -9.79 -17.87 -4.03
N ARG A 315 -10.34 -17.55 -2.88
CA ARG A 315 -11.31 -18.37 -2.18
C ARG A 315 -12.73 -17.86 -2.42
#